data_08d22cb65608e44e3d6151092c72aef3
#
_entry.id   08d22cb65608e44e3d6151092c72aef3
#
_cell.length_a   1.000
_cell.length_b   1.000
_cell.length_c   1.000
_cell.angle_alpha   90.00
_cell.angle_beta   90.00
_cell.angle_gamma   90.00
#
_symmetry.space_group_name_H-M   'P 1'
#
loop_
_entity.id
_entity.type
_entity.pdbx_description
1 polymer ?
#
loop_
_entity_poly.entity_id
_entity_poly.type
_entity_poly.pdbx_seq_one_letter_code
_entity_poly.pdbx_strand_id
1 'polypeptide(L)'
;MTKKVSVGGKIRSLRESKMMDMEVLAERSQLPVEQIKAIEEDNLLPGLAPLIKIARVLGVRLGTFLDDSQGMGAVVSRNEESKVSVRFTNHSSADNASMIYHSLSEGKENRHIEPFVIDILPTGEQNYAMSSHEGEEFIYVLEGKVEVNYGKQTYLLEKGDSIYYDSIVKHHVHGYGDESARILAIVYAPF
;
A
#
# COMPACT_ATOMS: atom_id res chain seq x y z
N MET A 1 -9.64 21.62 16.09
CA MET A 1 -9.16 20.85 14.95
C MET A 1 -8.21 19.78 15.49
N THR A 2 -8.67 18.54 15.61
CA THR A 2 -7.83 17.40 15.99
C THR A 2 -6.83 17.16 14.85
N LYS A 3 -5.54 17.25 15.16
CA LYS A 3 -4.46 17.01 14.20
C LYS A 3 -4.56 15.55 13.76
N LYS A 4 -4.75 15.29 12.47
CA LYS A 4 -4.77 13.92 11.91
C LYS A 4 -3.42 13.28 12.26
N VAL A 5 -3.46 12.11 12.92
CA VAL A 5 -2.25 11.40 13.28
C VAL A 5 -1.69 10.75 12.00
N SER A 6 -0.41 10.94 11.75
CA SER A 6 0.27 10.36 10.58
C SER A 6 0.32 8.83 10.66
N VAL A 7 0.57 8.18 9.52
CA VAL A 7 0.79 6.72 9.45
C VAL A 7 1.94 6.31 10.37
N GLY A 8 3.07 7.02 10.32
CA GLY A 8 4.22 6.76 11.19
C GLY A 8 3.88 6.94 12.66
N GLY A 9 3.17 8.01 13.01
CA GLY A 9 2.70 8.26 14.37
C GLY A 9 1.76 7.17 14.90
N LYS A 10 0.88 6.60 14.06
CA LYS A 10 0.02 5.46 14.42
C LYS A 10 0.83 4.20 14.67
N ILE A 11 1.80 3.90 13.80
CA ILE A 11 2.69 2.74 13.95
C ILE A 11 3.45 2.84 15.27
N ARG A 12 4.10 3.98 15.53
CA ARG A 12 4.82 4.24 16.77
C ARG A 12 3.93 4.03 18.00
N SER A 13 2.76 4.66 18.03
CA SER A 13 1.82 4.58 19.14
C SER A 13 1.37 3.14 19.42
N LEU A 14 1.08 2.37 18.37
CA LEU A 14 0.70 0.95 18.49
C LEU A 14 1.87 0.09 18.97
N ARG A 15 3.09 0.30 18.46
CA ARG A 15 4.27 -0.42 18.90
C ARG A 15 4.55 -0.17 20.40
N GLU A 16 4.54 1.09 20.81
CA GLU A 16 4.77 1.50 22.21
C GLU A 16 3.67 0.97 23.14
N SER A 17 2.41 0.99 22.72
CA SER A 17 1.31 0.42 23.50
C SER A 17 1.46 -1.08 23.77
N LYS A 18 2.21 -1.78 22.90
CA LYS A 18 2.54 -3.21 23.05
C LYS A 18 3.90 -3.43 23.73
N MET A 19 4.54 -2.36 24.23
CA MET A 19 5.87 -2.41 24.84
C MET A 19 6.90 -3.13 23.95
N MET A 20 6.80 -2.91 22.63
CA MET A 20 7.65 -3.55 21.62
C MET A 20 8.79 -2.59 21.23
N ASP A 21 10.03 -3.06 21.29
CA ASP A 21 11.18 -2.31 20.81
C ASP A 21 11.20 -2.23 19.29
N MET A 22 11.82 -1.19 18.75
CA MET A 22 11.88 -0.95 17.29
C MET A 22 12.63 -2.09 16.57
N GLU A 23 13.68 -2.60 17.18
CA GLU A 23 14.48 -3.72 16.69
C GLU A 23 13.65 -5.00 16.59
N VAL A 24 12.76 -5.24 17.55
CA VAL A 24 11.84 -6.38 17.55
C VAL A 24 10.80 -6.25 16.44
N LEU A 25 10.27 -5.04 16.23
CA LEU A 25 9.36 -4.77 15.11
C LEU A 25 10.06 -5.00 13.77
N ALA A 26 11.29 -4.51 13.63
CA ALA A 26 12.10 -4.65 12.41
C ALA A 26 12.40 -6.13 12.11
N GLU A 27 12.87 -6.89 13.09
CA GLU A 27 13.16 -8.32 12.95
C GLU A 27 11.90 -9.10 12.50
N ARG A 28 10.78 -8.93 13.22
CA ARG A 28 9.54 -9.67 12.95
C ARG A 28 8.89 -9.28 11.64
N SER A 29 8.99 -8.01 11.23
CA SER A 29 8.47 -7.54 9.95
C SER A 29 9.42 -7.80 8.78
N GLN A 30 10.65 -8.26 9.06
CA GLN A 30 11.71 -8.44 8.07
C GLN A 30 12.01 -7.14 7.29
N LEU A 31 12.01 -6.02 8.01
CA LEU A 31 12.35 -4.70 7.49
C LEU A 31 13.60 -4.17 8.21
N PRO A 32 14.45 -3.36 7.54
CA PRO A 32 15.57 -2.69 8.20
C PRO A 32 15.08 -1.78 9.34
N VAL A 33 15.83 -1.72 10.43
CA VAL A 33 15.52 -0.85 11.59
C VAL A 33 15.46 0.61 11.14
N GLU A 34 16.38 1.02 10.29
CA GLU A 34 16.45 2.37 9.73
C GLU A 34 15.18 2.73 8.94
N GLN A 35 14.61 1.76 8.23
CA GLN A 35 13.35 1.95 7.51
C GLN A 35 12.19 2.15 8.48
N ILE A 36 12.08 1.34 9.53
CA ILE A 36 11.06 1.50 10.57
C ILE A 36 11.18 2.88 11.23
N LYS A 37 12.41 3.28 11.59
CA LYS A 37 12.68 4.58 12.17
C LYS A 37 12.24 5.72 11.26
N ALA A 38 12.62 5.67 9.98
CA ALA A 38 12.25 6.69 9.01
C ALA A 38 10.73 6.80 8.82
N ILE A 39 10.02 5.67 8.85
CA ILE A 39 8.55 5.62 8.78
C ILE A 39 7.93 6.26 10.04
N GLU A 40 8.37 5.87 11.24
CA GLU A 40 7.84 6.39 12.51
C GLU A 40 8.12 7.88 12.72
N GLU A 41 9.16 8.41 12.09
CA GLU A 41 9.54 9.83 12.12
C GLU A 41 8.89 10.65 10.99
N ASP A 42 8.05 10.03 10.16
CA ASP A 42 7.43 10.60 8.95
C ASP A 42 8.44 11.13 7.90
N ASN A 43 9.68 10.61 7.96
CA ASN A 43 10.74 10.93 7.00
C ASN A 43 10.68 10.05 5.74
N LEU A 44 9.92 8.95 5.81
CA LEU A 44 9.69 8.03 4.71
C LEU A 44 8.20 7.68 4.64
N LEU A 45 7.62 7.85 3.46
CA LEU A 45 6.30 7.31 3.16
C LEU A 45 6.47 5.82 2.80
N PRO A 46 5.94 4.88 3.62
CA PRO A 46 6.11 3.47 3.33
C PRO A 46 5.28 3.06 2.12
N GLY A 47 5.78 2.09 1.35
CA GLY A 47 4.95 1.39 0.38
C GLY A 47 3.93 0.45 1.04
N LEU A 48 3.05 -0.15 0.23
CA LEU A 48 1.99 -1.03 0.73
C LEU A 48 2.55 -2.27 1.43
N ALA A 49 3.55 -2.94 0.82
CA ALA A 49 4.13 -4.15 1.37
C ALA A 49 4.80 -3.96 2.76
N PRO A 50 5.62 -2.92 3.02
CA PRO A 50 6.06 -2.61 4.37
C PRO A 50 4.93 -2.41 5.37
N LEU A 51 3.86 -1.71 4.98
CA LEU A 51 2.71 -1.49 5.87
C LEU A 51 1.99 -2.78 6.23
N ILE A 52 1.79 -3.70 5.29
CA ILE A 52 1.18 -5.01 5.53
C ILE A 52 2.02 -5.80 6.52
N LYS A 53 3.35 -5.84 6.34
CA LYS A 53 4.27 -6.54 7.25
C LYS A 53 4.22 -5.98 8.68
N ILE A 54 4.21 -4.66 8.81
CA ILE A 54 4.10 -3.97 10.11
C ILE A 54 2.73 -4.25 10.75
N ALA A 55 1.64 -4.14 9.99
CA ALA A 55 0.29 -4.40 10.46
C ALA A 55 0.16 -5.80 11.06
N ARG A 56 0.70 -6.80 10.36
CA ARG A 56 0.74 -8.18 10.80
C ARG A 56 1.47 -8.34 12.15
N VAL A 57 2.67 -7.78 12.28
CA VAL A 57 3.46 -7.89 13.52
C VAL A 57 2.76 -7.21 14.68
N LEU A 58 2.11 -6.08 14.40
CA LEU A 58 1.33 -5.36 15.40
C LEU A 58 -0.06 -5.96 15.66
N GLY A 59 -0.46 -7.01 14.90
CA GLY A 59 -1.75 -7.66 15.06
C GLY A 59 -2.93 -6.72 14.78
N VAL A 60 -2.77 -5.84 13.81
CA VAL A 60 -3.80 -4.89 13.36
C VAL A 60 -4.02 -5.02 11.86
N ARG A 61 -5.16 -4.53 11.39
CA ARG A 61 -5.45 -4.50 9.96
C ARG A 61 -4.70 -3.35 9.28
N LEU A 62 -4.40 -3.50 8.01
CA LEU A 62 -3.79 -2.44 7.20
C LEU A 62 -4.59 -1.13 7.28
N GLY A 63 -5.93 -1.21 7.23
CA GLY A 63 -6.82 -0.06 7.35
C GLY A 63 -6.65 0.74 8.64
N THR A 64 -6.15 0.14 9.73
CA THR A 64 -5.84 0.83 10.98
C THR A 64 -4.85 1.98 10.78
N PHE A 65 -3.94 1.84 9.83
CA PHE A 65 -2.98 2.89 9.51
C PHE A 65 -3.55 3.93 8.55
N LEU A 66 -4.46 3.51 7.67
CA LEU A 66 -4.97 4.32 6.58
C LEU A 66 -6.18 5.19 6.97
N ASP A 67 -6.97 4.75 7.97
CA ASP A 67 -8.21 5.41 8.38
C ASP A 67 -8.18 5.94 9.80
N ASP A 68 -8.93 7.03 10.01
CA ASP A 68 -9.21 7.61 11.32
C ASP A 68 -10.70 7.51 11.71
N SER A 69 -11.53 6.95 10.83
CA SER A 69 -13.00 6.94 11.00
C SER A 69 -13.53 5.57 11.40
N GLN A 70 -14.54 5.59 12.25
CA GLN A 70 -15.24 4.42 12.75
C GLN A 70 -16.66 4.44 12.21
N GLY A 71 -17.00 3.48 11.35
CA GLY A 71 -18.34 3.34 10.79
C GLY A 71 -18.73 1.87 10.57
N MET A 72 -19.79 1.43 11.26
CA MET A 72 -20.44 0.16 10.94
C MET A 72 -21.47 0.37 9.83
N GLY A 73 -21.51 -0.55 8.85
CA GLY A 73 -22.49 -0.54 7.77
C GLY A 73 -21.91 -0.30 6.39
N ALA A 74 -22.73 0.16 5.46
CA ALA A 74 -22.31 0.47 4.10
C ALA A 74 -21.57 1.80 4.06
N VAL A 75 -20.48 1.83 3.30
CA VAL A 75 -19.70 3.05 3.01
C VAL A 75 -19.80 3.34 1.52
N VAL A 76 -20.00 4.59 1.18
CA VAL A 76 -20.03 5.07 -0.22
C VAL A 76 -18.86 6.01 -0.41
N SER A 77 -17.95 5.66 -1.30
CA SER A 77 -16.90 6.55 -1.80
C SER A 77 -17.38 7.23 -3.07
N ARG A 78 -17.29 8.56 -3.13
CA ARG A 78 -17.68 9.34 -4.31
C ARG A 78 -16.44 9.93 -4.96
N ASN A 79 -16.39 9.89 -6.28
CA ASN A 79 -15.23 10.35 -7.05
C ASN A 79 -14.80 11.80 -6.72
N GLU A 80 -15.78 12.68 -6.51
CA GLU A 80 -15.52 14.10 -6.18
C GLU A 80 -15.02 14.32 -4.75
N GLU A 81 -15.25 13.36 -3.85
CA GLU A 81 -14.88 13.41 -2.44
C GLU A 81 -13.67 12.54 -2.11
N SER A 82 -13.18 11.76 -3.09
CA SER A 82 -12.05 10.86 -2.87
C SER A 82 -10.79 11.67 -2.58
N LYS A 83 -10.53 11.87 -1.29
CA LYS A 83 -9.28 12.42 -0.82
C LYS A 83 -8.18 11.44 -1.19
N VAL A 84 -7.06 11.96 -1.70
CA VAL A 84 -5.83 11.18 -1.84
C VAL A 84 -5.54 10.56 -0.47
N SER A 85 -5.83 9.28 -0.31
CA SER A 85 -5.75 8.63 0.98
C SER A 85 -4.31 8.47 1.41
N VAL A 86 -3.45 8.06 0.51
CA VAL A 86 -2.01 7.92 0.77
C VAL A 86 -1.25 8.00 -0.56
N ARG A 87 -0.12 8.69 -0.57
CA ARG A 87 0.89 8.57 -1.62
C ARG A 87 1.90 7.54 -1.15
N PHE A 88 2.10 6.50 -1.92
CA PHE A 88 3.15 5.53 -1.66
C PHE A 88 4.30 5.72 -2.64
N THR A 89 5.51 5.55 -2.15
CA THR A 89 6.68 5.48 -3.00
C THR A 89 7.27 4.08 -2.91
N ASN A 90 7.69 3.54 -4.03
CA ASN A 90 8.52 2.32 -4.04
C ASN A 90 10.01 2.66 -3.83
N HIS A 91 10.33 3.93 -3.56
CA HIS A 91 11.69 4.44 -3.45
C HIS A 91 11.95 5.08 -2.09
N SER A 92 13.22 5.14 -1.73
CA SER A 92 13.72 5.73 -0.47
C SER A 92 13.67 7.27 -0.42
N SER A 93 13.13 7.94 -1.45
CA SER A 93 12.95 9.39 -1.48
C SER A 93 11.49 9.78 -1.70
N ALA A 94 10.98 10.66 -0.84
CA ALA A 94 9.58 11.09 -0.84
C ALA A 94 9.14 11.89 -2.10
N ASP A 95 10.08 12.36 -2.90
CA ASP A 95 9.82 13.24 -4.04
C ASP A 95 9.41 12.50 -5.33
N ASN A 96 9.56 11.18 -5.40
CA ASN A 96 9.26 10.37 -6.59
C ASN A 96 8.19 9.32 -6.33
N ALA A 97 7.03 9.74 -5.79
CA ALA A 97 5.88 8.84 -5.67
C ALA A 97 5.39 8.46 -7.08
N SER A 98 5.65 7.21 -7.48
CA SER A 98 5.18 6.68 -8.77
C SER A 98 3.74 6.20 -8.74
N MET A 99 3.15 6.07 -7.55
CA MET A 99 1.79 5.59 -7.36
C MET A 99 1.01 6.47 -6.37
N ILE A 100 -0.20 6.86 -6.76
CA ILE A 100 -1.12 7.62 -5.92
C ILE A 100 -2.33 6.72 -5.63
N TYR A 101 -2.51 6.38 -4.36
CA TYR A 101 -3.58 5.49 -3.91
C TYR A 101 -4.79 6.28 -3.43
N HIS A 102 -5.95 5.91 -3.94
CA HIS A 102 -7.26 6.42 -3.53
C HIS A 102 -8.04 5.27 -2.90
N SER A 103 -8.20 5.29 -1.57
CA SER A 103 -8.96 4.25 -0.89
C SER A 103 -10.44 4.33 -1.26
N LEU A 104 -11.03 3.18 -1.58
CA LEU A 104 -12.46 3.05 -1.81
C LEU A 104 -13.22 2.52 -0.58
N SER A 105 -12.51 2.28 0.50
CA SER A 105 -13.03 1.69 1.74
C SER A 105 -12.84 2.58 2.97
N GLU A 106 -12.48 3.87 2.78
CA GLU A 106 -12.32 4.80 3.91
C GLU A 106 -13.58 4.82 4.76
N GLY A 107 -13.42 4.66 6.07
CA GLY A 107 -14.52 4.61 7.02
C GLY A 107 -15.22 3.25 7.20
N LYS A 108 -14.86 2.21 6.44
CA LYS A 108 -15.41 0.86 6.61
C LYS A 108 -14.63 0.08 7.65
N GLU A 109 -15.23 -0.11 8.82
CA GLU A 109 -14.67 -0.97 9.85
C GLU A 109 -14.77 -2.46 9.50
N ASN A 110 -13.89 -3.23 10.10
CA ASN A 110 -13.88 -4.70 10.03
C ASN A 110 -13.85 -5.27 8.60
N ARG A 111 -13.27 -4.52 7.64
CA ARG A 111 -13.07 -5.00 6.29
C ARG A 111 -11.89 -5.98 6.20
N HIS A 112 -11.99 -6.93 5.32
CA HIS A 112 -10.94 -7.92 5.05
C HIS A 112 -10.15 -7.61 3.79
N ILE A 113 -10.69 -6.78 2.92
CA ILE A 113 -10.05 -6.34 1.69
C ILE A 113 -9.84 -4.83 1.71
N GLU A 114 -8.78 -4.38 1.03
CA GLU A 114 -8.46 -2.98 0.82
C GLU A 114 -8.57 -2.67 -0.68
N PRO A 115 -9.70 -2.14 -1.14
CA PRO A 115 -9.86 -1.71 -2.52
C PRO A 115 -9.30 -0.30 -2.71
N PHE A 116 -8.53 -0.12 -3.79
CA PHE A 116 -7.94 1.15 -4.20
C PHE A 116 -8.19 1.42 -5.68
N VAL A 117 -8.38 2.67 -6.04
CA VAL A 117 -7.99 3.17 -7.35
C VAL A 117 -6.56 3.69 -7.22
N ILE A 118 -5.70 3.31 -8.15
CA ILE A 118 -4.29 3.69 -8.13
C ILE A 118 -3.96 4.38 -9.44
N ASP A 119 -3.49 5.63 -9.35
CA ASP A 119 -2.87 6.32 -10.47
C ASP A 119 -1.38 5.97 -10.49
N ILE A 120 -0.91 5.43 -11.59
CA ILE A 120 0.48 5.04 -11.81
C ILE A 120 1.09 6.06 -12.76
N LEU A 121 2.11 6.77 -12.26
CA LEU A 121 2.81 7.80 -13.02
C LEU A 121 4.05 7.20 -13.70
N PRO A 122 4.44 7.67 -14.89
CA PRO A 122 5.67 7.23 -15.52
C PRO A 122 6.89 7.67 -14.69
N THR A 123 7.83 6.75 -14.47
CA THR A 123 9.02 7.03 -13.66
C THR A 123 10.31 7.08 -14.46
N GLY A 124 10.31 6.57 -15.69
CA GLY A 124 11.52 6.40 -16.51
C GLY A 124 12.54 5.42 -15.92
N GLU A 125 12.21 4.74 -14.83
CA GLU A 125 13.11 3.79 -14.16
C GLU A 125 12.99 2.39 -14.78
N GLN A 126 14.15 1.70 -14.87
CA GLN A 126 14.23 0.32 -15.36
C GLN A 126 14.51 -0.70 -14.25
N ASN A 127 14.92 -0.25 -13.06
CA ASN A 127 15.23 -1.12 -11.93
C ASN A 127 14.18 -0.96 -10.83
N TYR A 128 13.26 -1.91 -10.76
CA TYR A 128 12.18 -1.92 -9.78
C TYR A 128 12.51 -2.80 -8.57
N ALA A 129 12.22 -2.31 -7.38
CA ALA A 129 12.27 -3.13 -6.18
C ALA A 129 11.08 -4.09 -6.15
N MET A 130 11.35 -5.38 -6.17
CA MET A 130 10.31 -6.41 -6.04
C MET A 130 9.80 -6.43 -4.61
N SER A 131 8.48 -6.47 -4.44
CA SER A 131 7.80 -6.63 -3.15
C SER A 131 7.31 -8.06 -2.96
N SER A 132 7.10 -8.44 -1.71
CA SER A 132 6.46 -9.70 -1.33
C SER A 132 5.82 -9.53 0.04
N HIS A 133 4.60 -10.00 0.19
CA HIS A 133 3.87 -10.02 1.46
C HIS A 133 2.86 -11.17 1.46
N GLU A 134 2.28 -11.48 2.60
CA GLU A 134 1.19 -12.47 2.67
C GLU A 134 -0.10 -11.88 2.12
N GLY A 135 -0.95 -12.75 1.58
CA GLY A 135 -2.24 -12.40 1.04
C GLY A 135 -2.31 -12.52 -0.47
N GLU A 136 -3.28 -11.86 -1.02
CA GLU A 136 -3.65 -11.95 -2.43
C GLU A 136 -3.94 -10.57 -2.99
N GLU A 137 -3.67 -10.38 -4.27
CA GLU A 137 -4.00 -9.15 -4.99
C GLU A 137 -4.79 -9.46 -6.26
N PHE A 138 -5.81 -8.65 -6.49
CA PHE A 138 -6.54 -8.58 -7.76
C PHE A 138 -6.37 -7.19 -8.35
N ILE A 139 -5.99 -7.14 -9.62
CA ILE A 139 -5.81 -5.88 -10.37
C ILE A 139 -6.68 -5.93 -11.62
N TYR A 140 -7.36 -4.82 -11.90
CA TYR A 140 -8.10 -4.58 -13.13
C TYR A 140 -7.66 -3.24 -13.73
N VAL A 141 -7.29 -3.23 -15.02
CA VAL A 141 -6.79 -2.02 -15.68
C VAL A 141 -7.98 -1.17 -16.14
N LEU A 142 -8.08 0.05 -15.59
CA LEU A 142 -9.12 1.03 -15.93
C LEU A 142 -8.71 1.90 -17.11
N GLU A 143 -7.43 2.33 -17.13
CA GLU A 143 -6.88 3.21 -18.18
C GLU A 143 -5.40 2.93 -18.36
N GLY A 144 -4.89 3.14 -19.60
CA GLY A 144 -3.47 2.95 -19.93
C GLY A 144 -3.07 1.47 -20.01
N LYS A 145 -1.79 1.22 -19.82
CA LYS A 145 -1.17 -0.11 -19.81
C LYS A 145 -0.27 -0.27 -18.61
N VAL A 146 -0.25 -1.45 -18.02
CA VAL A 146 0.62 -1.79 -16.89
C VAL A 146 1.41 -3.05 -17.18
N GLU A 147 2.63 -3.08 -16.69
CA GLU A 147 3.45 -4.27 -16.65
C GLU A 147 3.47 -4.83 -15.22
N VAL A 148 3.20 -6.12 -15.11
CA VAL A 148 3.25 -6.86 -13.83
C VAL A 148 4.36 -7.89 -13.91
N ASN A 149 5.41 -7.67 -13.13
CA ASN A 149 6.46 -8.65 -12.90
C ASN A 149 6.05 -9.55 -11.74
N TYR A 150 5.93 -10.86 -11.97
CA TYR A 150 5.52 -11.85 -10.99
C TYR A 150 6.43 -13.08 -11.02
N GLY A 151 7.26 -13.23 -10.03
CA GLY A 151 8.30 -14.24 -9.98
C GLY A 151 9.31 -14.07 -11.12
N LYS A 152 9.28 -14.98 -12.09
CA LYS A 152 10.09 -14.93 -13.31
C LYS A 152 9.32 -14.55 -14.57
N GLN A 153 8.06 -14.25 -14.42
CA GLN A 153 7.13 -13.93 -15.52
C GLN A 153 6.82 -12.44 -15.54
N THR A 154 6.56 -11.94 -16.74
CA THR A 154 6.14 -10.56 -16.98
C THR A 154 4.85 -10.59 -17.78
N TYR A 155 3.87 -9.85 -17.30
CA TYR A 155 2.56 -9.73 -17.93
C TYR A 155 2.33 -8.27 -18.33
N LEU A 156 2.03 -8.04 -19.60
CA LEU A 156 1.56 -6.75 -20.09
C LEU A 156 0.03 -6.78 -20.11
N LEU A 157 -0.60 -5.87 -19.40
CA LEU A 157 -2.04 -5.74 -19.30
C LEU A 157 -2.49 -4.42 -19.89
N GLU A 158 -3.54 -4.47 -20.69
CA GLU A 158 -4.19 -3.32 -21.31
C GLU A 158 -5.55 -3.03 -20.64
N LYS A 159 -6.13 -1.90 -20.95
CA LYS A 159 -7.47 -1.53 -20.46
C LYS A 159 -8.48 -2.66 -20.64
N GLY A 160 -9.12 -3.06 -19.54
CA GLY A 160 -10.09 -4.16 -19.49
C GLY A 160 -9.50 -5.50 -19.07
N ASP A 161 -8.17 -5.63 -19.05
CA ASP A 161 -7.53 -6.84 -18.57
C ASP A 161 -7.46 -6.87 -17.04
N SER A 162 -7.29 -8.07 -16.49
CA SER A 162 -7.12 -8.29 -15.08
C SER A 162 -6.10 -9.38 -14.78
N ILE A 163 -5.52 -9.30 -13.59
CA ILE A 163 -4.64 -10.34 -13.04
C ILE A 163 -5.01 -10.58 -11.57
N TYR A 164 -4.90 -11.83 -11.13
CA TYR A 164 -5.08 -12.26 -9.74
C TYR A 164 -3.91 -13.13 -9.35
N TYR A 165 -3.29 -12.85 -8.21
CA TYR A 165 -2.11 -13.60 -7.76
C TYR A 165 -1.94 -13.64 -6.25
N ASP A 166 -1.17 -14.65 -5.79
CA ASP A 166 -0.69 -14.76 -4.42
C ASP A 166 0.48 -13.81 -4.20
N SER A 167 0.34 -12.86 -3.29
CA SER A 167 1.33 -11.79 -3.04
C SER A 167 2.61 -12.28 -2.34
N ILE A 168 2.65 -13.54 -1.92
CA ILE A 168 3.87 -14.16 -1.35
C ILE A 168 4.97 -14.33 -2.41
N VAL A 169 4.62 -14.47 -3.67
CA VAL A 169 5.58 -14.48 -4.77
C VAL A 169 6.06 -13.05 -5.02
N LYS A 170 7.37 -12.86 -5.21
CA LYS A 170 7.93 -11.55 -5.50
C LYS A 170 7.27 -10.95 -6.74
N HIS A 171 6.76 -9.74 -6.61
CA HIS A 171 6.04 -9.04 -7.66
C HIS A 171 6.34 -7.54 -7.67
N HIS A 172 6.05 -6.90 -8.80
CA HIS A 172 6.09 -5.46 -8.98
C HIS A 172 5.08 -5.06 -10.06
N VAL A 173 4.43 -3.91 -9.87
CA VAL A 173 3.49 -3.32 -10.83
C VAL A 173 3.97 -1.93 -11.20
N HIS A 174 3.97 -1.58 -12.48
CA HIS A 174 4.34 -0.24 -12.96
C HIS A 174 3.64 0.06 -14.28
N GLY A 175 3.62 1.36 -14.67
CA GLY A 175 3.12 1.79 -15.97
C GLY A 175 4.03 1.31 -17.10
N TYR A 176 3.45 0.91 -18.20
CA TYR A 176 4.20 0.52 -19.38
C TYR A 176 4.53 1.73 -20.26
N GLY A 177 5.82 1.93 -20.54
CA GLY A 177 6.30 3.07 -21.32
C GLY A 177 6.24 4.39 -20.55
N ASP A 178 6.01 5.48 -21.27
CA ASP A 178 6.02 6.85 -20.74
C ASP A 178 4.62 7.40 -20.46
N GLU A 179 3.60 6.53 -20.50
CA GLU A 179 2.21 6.93 -20.27
C GLU A 179 1.75 6.58 -18.84
N SER A 180 0.87 7.41 -18.29
CA SER A 180 0.22 7.11 -17.03
C SER A 180 -0.81 6.00 -17.20
N ALA A 181 -0.99 5.21 -16.15
CA ALA A 181 -2.03 4.19 -16.10
C ALA A 181 -2.89 4.37 -14.85
N ARG A 182 -4.09 3.81 -14.87
CA ARG A 182 -5.02 3.76 -13.74
C ARG A 182 -5.55 2.34 -13.58
N ILE A 183 -5.49 1.83 -12.35
CA ILE A 183 -5.95 0.49 -12.02
C ILE A 183 -6.93 0.52 -10.85
N LEU A 184 -7.82 -0.47 -10.80
CA LEU A 184 -8.50 -0.91 -9.59
C LEU A 184 -7.67 -2.05 -8.99
N ALA A 185 -7.19 -1.89 -7.77
CA ALA A 185 -6.49 -2.92 -7.03
C ALA A 185 -7.28 -3.30 -5.79
N ILE A 186 -7.40 -4.60 -5.52
CA ILE A 186 -8.00 -5.14 -4.32
C ILE A 186 -6.95 -5.99 -3.63
N VAL A 187 -6.60 -5.61 -2.40
CA VAL A 187 -5.60 -6.31 -1.60
C VAL A 187 -6.28 -7.00 -0.43
N TYR A 188 -6.07 -8.29 -0.31
CA TYR A 188 -6.39 -9.08 0.87
C TYR A 188 -5.12 -9.37 1.64
N ALA A 189 -5.03 -8.94 2.89
CA ALA A 189 -3.93 -9.24 3.79
C ALA A 189 -4.48 -9.99 5.01
N PRO A 190 -4.18 -11.29 5.17
CA PRO A 190 -4.61 -12.05 6.33
C PRO A 190 -3.88 -11.58 7.59
N PHE A 191 -4.50 -11.72 8.76
CA PHE A 191 -3.97 -11.35 10.08
C PHE A 191 -3.40 -12.55 10.80
#